data_e47019c1829b65571eeeac217855dc32
#
_entry.id   e47019c1829b65571eeeac217855dc32
#
_cell.length_a   1.000
_cell.length_b   1.000
_cell.length_c   1.000
_cell.angle_alpha   90.00
_cell.angle_beta   90.00
_cell.angle_gamma   90.00
#
_symmetry.space_group_name_H-M   'P 1'
#
loop_
_entity.id
_entity.type
_entity.pdbx_description
1 polymer ?
#
loop_
_entity_poly.entity_id
_entity_poly.type
_entity_poly.pdbx_seq_one_letter_code
_entity_poly.pdbx_strand_id
1 'polypeptide(L)'
;MSLTVKPPPPSSSVVDLSPRRMLLLLLLVLPPPNLMMTSSPFTVALWRHGNRFSANNICQYLEKPDGGLTVRCSGLRLTQVPVGLSNLTIRLFLDKNLLSFLPTDSFSDLLLLNELDLSHNQLSSLEAGCFRGLESSLRFLDLSSNWLSALDPAALGGLRAAANLTHNPWHCDCRMQLSMPQLDLDPSSLNEVVCQTSDLPNLGAVGMPLVLLVEDWDLCLSVRRTTDVVMLVTMFLWFSMVISYLVCYIRQNQEDARRHMEYLKSLQSHQV
;
A
#
# COMPACT_ATOMS: atom_id res chain seq x y z
N MET A 1 76.27 16.06 36.70
CA MET A 1 75.15 15.24 37.18
C MET A 1 73.91 15.55 36.31
N SER A 2 73.66 14.67 35.38
CA SER A 2 72.60 14.85 34.38
C SER A 2 71.36 14.20 34.93
N LEU A 3 70.31 14.94 35.23
CA LEU A 3 69.03 14.42 35.65
C LEU A 3 68.13 14.21 34.43
N THR A 4 67.99 12.96 34.02
CA THR A 4 67.00 12.54 33.03
C THR A 4 65.61 12.49 33.65
N VAL A 5 64.78 13.43 33.22
CA VAL A 5 63.34 13.42 33.59
C VAL A 5 62.63 12.42 32.67
N LYS A 6 62.06 11.39 33.28
CA LYS A 6 61.26 10.36 32.63
C LYS A 6 59.88 10.93 32.29
N PRO A 7 59.36 10.78 31.07
CA PRO A 7 57.99 11.22 30.74
C PRO A 7 56.95 10.36 31.46
N PRO A 8 55.80 10.92 31.85
CA PRO A 8 54.70 10.19 32.48
C PRO A 8 54.05 9.22 31.51
N PRO A 9 53.41 8.12 32.02
CA PRO A 9 52.75 7.12 31.17
C PRO A 9 51.49 7.69 30.53
N PRO A 10 51.10 7.19 29.34
CA PRO A 10 49.89 7.63 28.69
C PRO A 10 48.66 7.16 29.47
N SER A 11 47.87 8.09 29.93
CA SER A 11 46.60 7.83 30.61
C SER A 11 45.53 7.40 29.59
N SER A 12 44.90 6.26 29.90
CA SER A 12 43.55 5.81 29.61
C SER A 12 42.93 6.22 28.27
N SER A 13 42.59 5.22 27.50
CA SER A 13 41.76 5.19 26.31
C SER A 13 40.54 6.14 26.36
N VAL A 14 40.77 7.36 25.94
CA VAL A 14 39.63 8.21 25.47
C VAL A 14 39.24 7.63 24.13
N VAL A 15 38.03 7.16 24.03
CA VAL A 15 37.42 6.76 22.76
C VAL A 15 37.42 8.00 21.86
N ASP A 16 38.33 8.02 20.91
CA ASP A 16 38.45 9.08 19.93
C ASP A 16 37.21 9.01 18.97
N LEU A 17 36.17 9.70 19.35
CA LEU A 17 35.02 9.97 18.50
C LEU A 17 35.38 11.00 17.45
N SER A 18 36.19 10.61 16.48
CA SER A 18 36.47 11.48 15.34
C SER A 18 35.16 11.88 14.65
N PRO A 19 35.03 13.11 14.17
CA PRO A 19 33.81 13.62 13.52
C PRO A 19 33.35 12.72 12.35
N ARG A 20 34.28 12.00 11.74
CA ARG A 20 33.97 11.01 10.68
C ARG A 20 33.20 9.76 11.18
N ARG A 21 33.51 9.29 12.39
CA ARG A 21 32.77 8.15 12.99
C ARG A 21 31.38 8.57 13.46
N MET A 22 31.23 9.79 13.94
CA MET A 22 29.94 10.35 14.29
C MET A 22 29.04 10.58 13.06
N LEU A 23 29.63 11.01 11.92
CA LEU A 23 28.90 11.14 10.65
C LEU A 23 28.36 9.79 10.16
N LEU A 24 29.15 8.71 10.35
CA LEU A 24 28.70 7.34 10.02
C LEU A 24 27.58 6.85 10.93
N LEU A 25 27.59 7.19 12.21
CA LEU A 25 26.49 6.88 13.14
C LEU A 25 25.24 7.71 12.82
N LEU A 26 25.39 8.97 12.36
CA LEU A 26 24.29 9.80 11.88
C LEU A 26 23.64 9.23 10.63
N LEU A 27 24.42 8.65 9.71
CA LEU A 27 23.91 8.00 8.50
C LEU A 27 23.15 6.68 8.81
N LEU A 28 23.44 6.03 9.94
CA LEU A 28 22.73 4.83 10.39
C LEU A 28 21.39 5.15 11.08
N VAL A 29 21.20 6.39 11.55
CA VAL A 29 19.97 6.84 12.22
C VAL A 29 19.04 7.60 11.28
N LEU A 30 19.52 8.02 10.09
CA LEU A 30 18.62 8.53 9.07
C LEU A 30 17.66 7.41 8.68
N PRO A 31 16.33 7.64 8.75
CA PRO A 31 15.40 6.71 8.15
C PRO A 31 15.83 6.56 6.68
N PRO A 32 15.85 5.32 6.15
CA PRO A 32 16.18 5.13 4.74
C PRO A 32 15.25 6.05 3.93
N PRO A 33 15.77 6.76 2.92
CA PRO A 33 14.94 7.53 2.04
C PRO A 33 13.89 6.56 1.53
N ASN A 34 12.62 6.89 1.74
CA ASN A 34 11.46 6.11 1.38
C ASN A 34 11.83 4.96 0.44
N LEU A 35 12.03 3.77 1.00
CA LEU A 35 11.94 2.57 0.22
C LEU A 35 10.49 2.59 -0.28
N MET A 36 10.29 3.28 -1.43
CA MET A 36 9.27 2.84 -2.33
C MET A 36 9.43 1.33 -2.31
N MET A 37 8.44 0.64 -1.79
CA MET A 37 8.29 -0.78 -2.03
C MET A 37 8.38 -0.92 -3.54
N THR A 38 9.59 -1.19 -4.02
CA THR A 38 9.74 -1.82 -5.31
C THR A 38 8.98 -3.11 -5.13
N SER A 39 7.76 -3.10 -5.67
CA SER A 39 7.02 -4.32 -5.93
C SER A 39 8.06 -5.30 -6.46
N SER A 40 8.27 -6.37 -5.72
CA SER A 40 9.07 -7.50 -6.16
C SER A 40 8.68 -7.77 -7.60
N PRO A 41 9.63 -7.99 -8.51
CA PRO A 41 9.25 -8.49 -9.80
C PRO A 41 8.53 -9.81 -9.50
N PHE A 42 7.19 -9.79 -9.59
CA PHE A 42 6.44 -11.01 -9.66
C PHE A 42 7.13 -11.81 -10.75
N THR A 43 7.74 -12.90 -10.38
CA THR A 43 8.10 -13.93 -11.32
C THR A 43 6.85 -14.17 -12.13
N VAL A 44 6.88 -13.71 -13.38
CA VAL A 44 5.87 -14.05 -14.36
C VAL A 44 5.90 -15.56 -14.38
N ALA A 45 5.01 -16.19 -13.60
CA ALA A 45 4.77 -17.60 -13.71
C ALA A 45 4.38 -17.79 -15.16
N LEU A 46 5.24 -18.47 -15.90
CA LEU A 46 4.95 -18.94 -17.23
C LEU A 46 3.64 -19.71 -17.15
N TRP A 47 2.54 -19.00 -17.43
CA TRP A 47 1.22 -19.59 -17.51
C TRP A 47 1.27 -20.62 -18.61
N ARG A 48 1.39 -21.87 -18.21
CA ARG A 48 1.17 -23.01 -19.06
C ARG A 48 -0.13 -22.74 -19.81
N HIS A 49 -0.10 -22.84 -21.13
CA HIS A 49 -1.28 -22.77 -21.99
C HIS A 49 -2.37 -23.68 -21.45
N GLY A 50 -3.19 -23.17 -20.53
CA GLY A 50 -4.47 -23.73 -20.23
C GLY A 50 -5.34 -23.54 -21.48
N ASN A 51 -6.07 -24.56 -21.86
CA ASN A 51 -7.02 -24.51 -22.97
C ASN A 51 -7.86 -23.23 -22.84
N ARG A 52 -7.58 -22.22 -23.66
CA ARG A 52 -8.43 -21.03 -23.75
C ARG A 52 -9.73 -21.47 -24.37
N PHE A 53 -10.79 -21.46 -23.60
CA PHE A 53 -12.12 -21.76 -24.10
C PHE A 53 -12.55 -20.65 -25.05
N SER A 54 -12.89 -21.02 -26.29
CA SER A 54 -13.47 -20.08 -27.25
C SER A 54 -14.95 -19.90 -26.92
N ALA A 55 -15.40 -18.66 -26.75
CA ALA A 55 -16.77 -18.31 -26.44
C ALA A 55 -17.78 -18.87 -27.47
N ASN A 56 -17.41 -18.92 -28.74
CA ASN A 56 -18.30 -19.35 -29.82
C ASN A 56 -18.81 -20.79 -29.70
N ASN A 57 -18.12 -21.65 -28.94
CA ASN A 57 -18.49 -23.07 -28.83
C ASN A 57 -19.19 -23.42 -27.50
N ILE A 58 -19.20 -22.52 -26.54
CA ILE A 58 -19.68 -22.82 -25.18
C ILE A 58 -20.74 -21.85 -24.68
N CYS A 59 -20.72 -20.58 -25.13
CA CYS A 59 -21.67 -19.57 -24.69
C CYS A 59 -22.90 -19.51 -25.61
N GLN A 60 -24.01 -19.09 -25.07
CA GLN A 60 -25.24 -18.85 -25.82
C GLN A 60 -25.31 -17.39 -26.27
N TYR A 61 -25.60 -17.16 -27.52
CA TYR A 61 -25.75 -15.85 -28.12
C TYR A 61 -27.22 -15.57 -28.38
N LEU A 62 -27.74 -14.47 -27.85
CA LEU A 62 -29.13 -14.05 -27.94
C LEU A 62 -29.18 -12.63 -28.49
N GLU A 63 -29.70 -12.49 -29.70
CA GLU A 63 -30.00 -11.16 -30.28
C GLU A 63 -31.39 -10.73 -29.80
N LYS A 64 -31.47 -9.51 -29.28
CA LYS A 64 -32.74 -8.90 -28.89
C LYS A 64 -33.28 -8.03 -30.02
N PRO A 65 -34.60 -7.79 -30.06
CA PRO A 65 -35.22 -6.90 -31.07
C PRO A 65 -34.70 -5.47 -31.00
N ASP A 66 -34.12 -5.06 -29.88
CA ASP A 66 -33.47 -3.76 -29.66
C ASP A 66 -32.07 -3.65 -30.29
N GLY A 67 -31.61 -4.67 -31.03
CA GLY A 67 -30.31 -4.74 -31.70
C GLY A 67 -29.15 -5.09 -30.76
N GLY A 68 -29.43 -5.40 -29.49
CA GLY A 68 -28.41 -5.70 -28.49
C GLY A 68 -28.02 -7.18 -28.44
N LEU A 69 -26.71 -7.48 -28.58
CA LEU A 69 -26.19 -8.84 -28.41
C LEU A 69 -26.00 -9.16 -26.92
N THR A 70 -26.67 -10.22 -26.46
CA THR A 70 -26.50 -10.79 -25.14
C THR A 70 -25.73 -12.08 -25.25
N VAL A 71 -24.64 -12.21 -24.50
CA VAL A 71 -23.83 -13.43 -24.42
C VAL A 71 -23.96 -14.02 -23.03
N ARG A 72 -24.40 -15.28 -22.96
CA ARG A 72 -24.57 -15.99 -21.70
C ARG A 72 -23.63 -17.18 -21.60
N CYS A 73 -22.72 -17.11 -20.63
CA CYS A 73 -21.72 -18.13 -20.33
C CYS A 73 -21.86 -18.60 -18.85
N SER A 74 -23.08 -18.60 -18.33
CA SER A 74 -23.38 -18.88 -16.92
C SER A 74 -23.21 -20.37 -16.60
N GLY A 75 -22.60 -20.69 -15.44
CA GLY A 75 -22.55 -22.06 -14.91
C GLY A 75 -21.72 -23.07 -15.71
N LEU A 76 -20.78 -22.60 -16.50
CA LEU A 76 -19.95 -23.42 -17.40
C LEU A 76 -18.62 -23.88 -16.75
N ARG A 77 -18.43 -23.64 -15.45
CA ARG A 77 -17.18 -23.92 -14.71
C ARG A 77 -15.94 -23.25 -15.32
N LEU A 78 -16.11 -22.07 -15.87
CA LEU A 78 -15.01 -21.30 -16.46
C LEU A 78 -14.07 -20.83 -15.37
N THR A 79 -12.77 -21.00 -15.57
CA THR A 79 -11.71 -20.50 -14.69
C THR A 79 -11.09 -19.22 -15.21
N GLN A 80 -11.39 -18.83 -16.44
CA GLN A 80 -10.93 -17.60 -17.11
C GLN A 80 -12.04 -17.04 -17.98
N VAL A 81 -11.98 -15.74 -18.26
CA VAL A 81 -12.87 -15.10 -19.22
C VAL A 81 -12.65 -15.73 -20.60
N PRO A 82 -13.72 -16.18 -21.29
CA PRO A 82 -13.57 -16.82 -22.59
C PRO A 82 -13.08 -15.82 -23.65
N VAL A 83 -12.24 -16.29 -24.57
CA VAL A 83 -11.74 -15.48 -25.67
C VAL A 83 -12.67 -15.52 -26.89
N GLY A 84 -12.62 -14.49 -27.75
CA GLY A 84 -13.42 -14.44 -28.99
C GLY A 84 -14.88 -14.09 -28.74
N LEU A 85 -15.17 -13.35 -27.67
CA LEU A 85 -16.45 -12.68 -27.47
C LEU A 85 -16.65 -11.64 -28.59
N SER A 86 -17.89 -11.52 -29.08
CA SER A 86 -18.22 -10.51 -30.07
C SER A 86 -18.08 -9.10 -29.52
N ASN A 87 -17.43 -8.20 -30.24
CA ASN A 87 -17.33 -6.77 -29.90
C ASN A 87 -18.69 -6.03 -29.92
N LEU A 88 -19.73 -6.67 -30.48
CA LEU A 88 -21.11 -6.17 -30.42
C LEU A 88 -21.85 -6.56 -29.15
N THR A 89 -21.19 -7.23 -28.19
CA THR A 89 -21.80 -7.66 -26.93
C THR A 89 -22.18 -6.45 -26.09
N ILE A 90 -23.46 -6.35 -25.74
CA ILE A 90 -24.01 -5.31 -24.86
C ILE A 90 -24.23 -5.86 -23.45
N ARG A 91 -24.53 -7.13 -23.32
CA ARG A 91 -24.73 -7.81 -22.01
C ARG A 91 -23.92 -9.09 -21.99
N LEU A 92 -23.14 -9.29 -20.93
CA LEU A 92 -22.32 -10.48 -20.72
C LEU A 92 -22.61 -11.08 -19.35
N PHE A 93 -23.03 -12.33 -19.34
CA PHE A 93 -23.29 -13.10 -18.13
C PHE A 93 -22.24 -14.20 -17.98
N LEU A 94 -21.40 -14.05 -16.92
CA LEU A 94 -20.34 -14.98 -16.51
C LEU A 94 -20.59 -15.52 -15.10
N ASP A 95 -21.82 -15.39 -14.63
CA ASP A 95 -22.22 -15.82 -13.30
C ASP A 95 -22.08 -17.34 -13.08
N LYS A 96 -21.94 -17.75 -11.82
CA LYS A 96 -21.87 -19.17 -11.42
C LYS A 96 -20.75 -19.94 -12.10
N ASN A 97 -19.58 -19.32 -12.20
CA ASN A 97 -18.38 -19.95 -12.74
C ASN A 97 -17.30 -20.09 -11.64
N LEU A 98 -16.07 -20.41 -12.03
CA LEU A 98 -14.94 -20.62 -11.13
C LEU A 98 -13.83 -19.59 -11.38
N LEU A 99 -14.21 -18.38 -11.76
CA LEU A 99 -13.26 -17.28 -11.97
C LEU A 99 -12.66 -16.88 -10.62
N SER A 100 -11.34 -16.93 -10.48
CA SER A 100 -10.64 -16.61 -9.22
C SER A 100 -9.97 -15.25 -9.23
N PHE A 101 -9.63 -14.72 -10.40
CA PHE A 101 -9.07 -13.40 -10.60
C PHE A 101 -9.42 -12.86 -12.00
N LEU A 102 -9.35 -11.56 -12.17
CA LEU A 102 -9.50 -10.89 -13.47
C LEU A 102 -8.19 -10.25 -13.88
N PRO A 103 -7.54 -10.71 -14.96
CA PRO A 103 -6.34 -10.09 -15.51
C PRO A 103 -6.60 -8.68 -16.07
N THR A 104 -5.55 -7.90 -16.22
CA THR A 104 -5.58 -6.63 -16.95
C THR A 104 -6.20 -6.83 -18.35
N ASP A 105 -6.96 -5.85 -18.80
CA ASP A 105 -7.58 -5.81 -20.14
C ASP A 105 -8.52 -7.00 -20.45
N SER A 106 -9.12 -7.64 -19.42
CA SER A 106 -9.99 -8.82 -19.60
C SER A 106 -11.19 -8.59 -20.52
N PHE A 107 -11.65 -7.34 -20.66
CA PHE A 107 -12.83 -6.96 -21.42
C PHE A 107 -12.55 -5.82 -22.43
N SER A 108 -11.29 -5.54 -22.75
CA SER A 108 -10.87 -4.39 -23.56
C SER A 108 -11.50 -4.33 -24.96
N ASP A 109 -11.89 -5.47 -25.53
CA ASP A 109 -12.50 -5.55 -26.83
C ASP A 109 -14.02 -5.30 -26.83
N LEU A 110 -14.64 -5.20 -25.65
CA LEU A 110 -16.09 -5.13 -25.48
C LEU A 110 -16.58 -3.69 -25.23
N LEU A 111 -16.21 -2.77 -26.11
CA LEU A 111 -16.48 -1.33 -25.94
C LEU A 111 -17.96 -0.94 -25.87
N LEU A 112 -18.88 -1.82 -26.25
CA LEU A 112 -20.32 -1.62 -26.18
C LEU A 112 -20.96 -2.26 -24.95
N LEU A 113 -20.14 -2.90 -24.08
CA LEU A 113 -20.66 -3.64 -22.93
C LEU A 113 -21.31 -2.69 -21.93
N ASN A 114 -22.57 -2.89 -21.68
CA ASN A 114 -23.40 -2.08 -20.77
C ASN A 114 -23.68 -2.80 -19.44
N GLU A 115 -23.80 -4.12 -19.48
CA GLU A 115 -24.11 -4.96 -18.33
C GLU A 115 -23.15 -6.15 -18.27
N LEU A 116 -22.50 -6.34 -17.10
CA LEU A 116 -21.56 -7.41 -16.84
C LEU A 116 -21.93 -8.09 -15.50
N ASP A 117 -22.27 -9.37 -15.58
CA ASP A 117 -22.57 -10.20 -14.42
C ASP A 117 -21.41 -11.19 -14.18
N LEU A 118 -20.71 -10.98 -13.07
CA LEU A 118 -19.61 -11.80 -12.56
C LEU A 118 -19.98 -12.43 -11.20
N SER A 119 -21.25 -12.42 -10.83
CA SER A 119 -21.73 -12.92 -9.54
C SER A 119 -21.48 -14.40 -9.36
N HIS A 120 -21.47 -14.85 -8.12
CA HIS A 120 -21.29 -16.27 -7.78
C HIS A 120 -20.05 -16.90 -8.43
N ASN A 121 -18.92 -16.23 -8.33
CA ASN A 121 -17.61 -16.73 -8.73
C ASN A 121 -16.70 -16.86 -7.48
N GLN A 122 -15.42 -17.02 -7.69
CA GLN A 122 -14.40 -17.13 -6.64
C GLN A 122 -13.38 -15.98 -6.72
N LEU A 123 -13.82 -14.82 -7.25
CA LEU A 123 -12.93 -13.68 -7.45
C LEU A 123 -12.40 -13.19 -6.10
N SER A 124 -11.10 -13.35 -5.87
CA SER A 124 -10.40 -12.85 -4.69
C SER A 124 -9.57 -11.60 -4.98
N SER A 125 -9.23 -11.36 -6.26
CA SER A 125 -8.49 -10.18 -6.68
C SER A 125 -8.90 -9.73 -8.09
N LEU A 126 -8.82 -8.43 -8.29
CA LEU A 126 -9.01 -7.75 -9.57
C LEU A 126 -7.68 -7.08 -9.93
N GLU A 127 -7.09 -7.39 -11.08
CA GLU A 127 -5.88 -6.69 -11.50
C GLU A 127 -6.17 -5.26 -11.96
N ALA A 128 -5.19 -4.38 -11.79
CA ALA A 128 -5.29 -3.00 -12.24
C ALA A 128 -5.65 -2.94 -13.74
N GLY A 129 -6.70 -2.17 -14.07
CA GLY A 129 -7.17 -2.03 -15.43
C GLY A 129 -7.89 -3.26 -16.00
N CYS A 130 -8.37 -4.21 -15.19
CA CYS A 130 -9.14 -5.36 -15.69
C CYS A 130 -10.44 -4.96 -16.39
N PHE A 131 -11.01 -3.80 -16.09
CA PHE A 131 -12.18 -3.22 -16.76
C PHE A 131 -11.84 -2.09 -17.74
N ARG A 132 -10.58 -1.97 -18.14
CA ARG A 132 -10.17 -0.92 -19.09
C ARG A 132 -10.95 -0.99 -20.40
N GLY A 133 -11.40 0.18 -20.88
CA GLY A 133 -12.23 0.32 -22.06
C GLY A 133 -13.73 0.32 -21.78
N LEU A 134 -14.15 -0.02 -20.54
CA LEU A 134 -15.56 -0.07 -20.13
C LEU A 134 -16.03 1.21 -19.41
N GLU A 135 -15.15 2.16 -19.16
CA GLU A 135 -15.41 3.34 -18.32
C GLU A 135 -16.60 4.19 -18.81
N SER A 136 -16.79 4.23 -20.12
CA SER A 136 -17.87 5.01 -20.75
C SER A 136 -19.13 4.20 -21.07
N SER A 137 -19.02 2.88 -21.19
CA SER A 137 -20.12 2.02 -21.67
C SER A 137 -20.82 1.24 -20.57
N LEU A 138 -20.06 0.76 -19.56
CA LEU A 138 -20.61 -0.07 -18.51
C LEU A 138 -21.55 0.74 -17.60
N ARG A 139 -22.75 0.21 -17.33
CA ARG A 139 -23.75 0.80 -16.45
C ARG A 139 -24.08 -0.08 -15.27
N PHE A 140 -23.99 -1.40 -15.44
CA PHE A 140 -24.29 -2.37 -14.40
C PHE A 140 -23.18 -3.40 -14.30
N LEU A 141 -22.66 -3.58 -13.08
CA LEU A 141 -21.63 -4.54 -12.74
C LEU A 141 -22.07 -5.36 -11.54
N ASP A 142 -22.26 -6.67 -11.70
CA ASP A 142 -22.54 -7.55 -10.57
C ASP A 142 -21.27 -8.33 -10.18
N LEU A 143 -20.74 -8.04 -8.99
CA LEU A 143 -19.62 -8.71 -8.35
C LEU A 143 -20.04 -9.43 -7.06
N SER A 144 -21.36 -9.59 -6.84
CA SER A 144 -21.87 -10.19 -5.63
C SER A 144 -21.48 -11.65 -5.47
N SER A 145 -21.48 -12.13 -4.24
CA SER A 145 -21.18 -13.53 -3.92
C SER A 145 -19.84 -14.00 -4.49
N ASN A 146 -18.80 -13.21 -4.27
CA ASN A 146 -17.41 -13.51 -4.60
C ASN A 146 -16.55 -13.53 -3.31
N TRP A 147 -15.24 -13.53 -3.45
CA TRP A 147 -14.28 -13.55 -2.34
C TRP A 147 -13.44 -12.27 -2.26
N LEU A 148 -13.99 -11.16 -2.72
CA LEU A 148 -13.32 -9.87 -2.68
C LEU A 148 -13.25 -9.37 -1.23
N SER A 149 -12.05 -8.96 -0.80
CA SER A 149 -11.82 -8.43 0.54
C SER A 149 -11.47 -6.94 0.55
N ALA A 150 -11.13 -6.35 -0.59
CA ALA A 150 -10.75 -4.96 -0.73
C ALA A 150 -11.31 -4.34 -2.01
N LEU A 151 -11.59 -3.04 -1.97
CA LEU A 151 -11.93 -2.22 -3.13
C LEU A 151 -10.65 -1.57 -3.65
N ASP A 152 -10.18 -2.02 -4.82
CA ASP A 152 -8.97 -1.48 -5.43
C ASP A 152 -9.32 -0.39 -6.46
N PRO A 153 -8.95 0.88 -6.22
CA PRO A 153 -9.17 1.94 -7.18
C PRO A 153 -8.43 1.74 -8.52
N ALA A 154 -7.33 0.99 -8.52
CA ALA A 154 -6.62 0.68 -9.76
C ALA A 154 -7.39 -0.26 -10.68
N ALA A 155 -8.32 -1.05 -10.12
CA ALA A 155 -9.21 -1.94 -10.87
C ALA A 155 -10.57 -1.28 -11.17
N LEU A 156 -11.17 -0.63 -10.16
CA LEU A 156 -12.54 -0.13 -10.20
C LEU A 156 -12.63 1.38 -10.48
N GLY A 157 -11.53 2.11 -10.39
CA GLY A 157 -11.50 3.55 -10.65
C GLY A 157 -11.87 3.87 -12.10
N GLY A 158 -12.57 5.00 -12.30
CA GLY A 158 -13.06 5.43 -13.61
C GLY A 158 -14.36 4.75 -14.06
N LEU A 159 -14.82 3.68 -13.41
CA LEU A 159 -16.10 3.05 -13.72
C LEU A 159 -17.26 3.85 -13.12
N ARG A 160 -18.14 4.37 -13.97
CA ARG A 160 -19.37 5.09 -13.56
C ARG A 160 -20.59 4.18 -13.60
N ALA A 161 -20.43 2.97 -13.08
CA ALA A 161 -21.44 1.93 -13.08
C ALA A 161 -22.09 1.77 -11.70
N ALA A 162 -23.36 1.37 -11.68
CA ALA A 162 -23.96 0.80 -10.49
C ALA A 162 -23.39 -0.62 -10.28
N ALA A 163 -22.74 -0.85 -9.14
CA ALA A 163 -22.11 -2.12 -8.84
C ALA A 163 -22.80 -2.81 -7.66
N ASN A 164 -23.19 -4.08 -7.85
CA ASN A 164 -23.62 -4.95 -6.76
C ASN A 164 -22.37 -5.59 -6.13
N LEU A 165 -22.04 -5.20 -4.92
CA LEU A 165 -20.85 -5.61 -4.17
C LEU A 165 -21.21 -6.51 -2.97
N THR A 166 -22.46 -6.93 -2.85
CA THR A 166 -22.97 -7.69 -1.71
C THR A 166 -22.34 -9.08 -1.58
N HIS A 167 -22.40 -9.67 -0.41
CA HIS A 167 -21.95 -11.04 -0.15
C HIS A 167 -20.50 -11.32 -0.53
N ASN A 168 -19.61 -10.35 -0.27
CA ASN A 168 -18.16 -10.51 -0.33
C ASN A 168 -17.57 -10.39 1.08
N PRO A 169 -16.44 -11.05 1.39
CA PRO A 169 -15.81 -10.99 2.71
C PRO A 169 -14.98 -9.71 2.89
N TRP A 170 -15.64 -8.56 2.86
CA TRP A 170 -14.98 -7.24 2.94
C TRP A 170 -14.20 -7.07 4.23
N HIS A 171 -12.94 -6.65 4.12
CA HIS A 171 -12.08 -6.29 5.22
C HIS A 171 -11.99 -4.76 5.33
N CYS A 172 -12.58 -4.20 6.39
CA CYS A 172 -12.62 -2.75 6.60
C CYS A 172 -11.43 -2.30 7.42
N ASP A 173 -10.47 -1.75 6.74
CA ASP A 173 -9.22 -1.19 7.28
C ASP A 173 -9.02 0.26 6.79
N CYS A 174 -7.90 0.85 7.18
CA CYS A 174 -7.51 2.18 6.71
C CYS A 174 -7.39 2.27 5.18
N ARG A 175 -6.96 1.21 4.49
CA ARG A 175 -6.81 1.22 3.03
C ARG A 175 -8.17 1.28 2.36
N MET A 176 -9.13 0.52 2.86
CA MET A 176 -10.51 0.53 2.39
C MET A 176 -11.11 1.94 2.50
N GLN A 177 -10.93 2.62 3.64
CA GLN A 177 -11.38 4.00 3.83
C GLN A 177 -10.73 4.97 2.82
N LEU A 178 -9.42 4.84 2.58
CA LEU A 178 -8.69 5.70 1.65
C LEU A 178 -9.02 5.42 0.18
N SER A 179 -9.47 4.23 -0.15
CA SER A 179 -9.85 3.86 -1.53
C SER A 179 -11.22 4.41 -1.94
N MET A 180 -12.17 4.56 -0.99
CA MET A 180 -13.54 4.99 -1.29
C MET A 180 -13.65 6.29 -2.12
N PRO A 181 -12.95 7.39 -1.77
CA PRO A 181 -13.06 8.63 -2.54
C PRO A 181 -12.41 8.57 -3.93
N GLN A 182 -11.71 7.48 -4.25
CA GLN A 182 -11.05 7.27 -5.54
C GLN A 182 -11.91 6.40 -6.49
N LEU A 183 -13.06 5.93 -6.02
CA LEU A 183 -14.00 5.15 -6.80
C LEU A 183 -15.06 6.07 -7.42
N ASP A 184 -15.23 5.96 -8.72
CA ASP A 184 -16.25 6.70 -9.49
C ASP A 184 -17.59 5.91 -9.60
N LEU A 185 -17.73 4.81 -8.84
CA LEU A 185 -18.94 3.99 -8.82
C LEU A 185 -20.15 4.82 -8.36
N ASP A 186 -21.36 4.36 -8.76
CA ASP A 186 -22.58 4.95 -8.23
C ASP A 186 -22.58 4.87 -6.69
N PRO A 187 -22.86 5.96 -5.97
CA PRO A 187 -22.82 5.99 -4.50
C PRO A 187 -23.69 4.94 -3.82
N SER A 188 -24.79 4.53 -4.46
CA SER A 188 -25.66 3.46 -3.94
C SER A 188 -24.95 2.12 -3.83
N SER A 189 -23.94 1.87 -4.66
CA SER A 189 -23.15 0.63 -4.69
C SER A 189 -22.37 0.38 -3.39
N LEU A 190 -21.96 1.43 -2.70
CA LEU A 190 -21.18 1.33 -1.47
C LEU A 190 -22.03 1.15 -0.22
N ASN A 191 -23.33 1.47 -0.28
CA ASN A 191 -24.24 1.34 0.87
C ASN A 191 -24.44 -0.11 1.33
N GLU A 192 -24.27 -1.05 0.41
CA GLU A 192 -24.47 -2.48 0.68
C GLU A 192 -23.17 -3.24 1.01
N VAL A 193 -22.04 -2.52 1.06
CA VAL A 193 -20.75 -3.09 1.46
C VAL A 193 -20.73 -3.23 2.98
N VAL A 194 -20.83 -4.46 3.47
CA VAL A 194 -20.85 -4.79 4.90
C VAL A 194 -19.50 -5.37 5.31
N CYS A 195 -18.90 -4.81 6.36
CA CYS A 195 -17.61 -5.26 6.89
C CYS A 195 -17.74 -6.65 7.53
N GLN A 196 -17.04 -7.64 6.99
CA GLN A 196 -16.96 -8.99 7.56
C GLN A 196 -15.83 -9.10 8.59
N THR A 197 -14.73 -8.40 8.34
CA THR A 197 -13.57 -8.32 9.22
C THR A 197 -13.06 -6.89 9.29
N SER A 198 -12.35 -6.55 10.37
CA SER A 198 -11.74 -5.22 10.53
C SER A 198 -10.51 -5.31 11.44
N ASP A 199 -9.57 -4.39 11.26
CA ASP A 199 -8.43 -4.19 12.18
C ASP A 199 -8.87 -3.64 13.56
N LEU A 200 -10.12 -3.19 13.67
CA LEU A 200 -10.70 -2.62 14.89
C LEU A 200 -11.82 -3.52 15.46
N PRO A 201 -11.54 -4.79 15.81
CA PRO A 201 -12.58 -5.75 16.21
C PRO A 201 -13.36 -5.33 17.45
N ASN A 202 -12.75 -4.57 18.35
CA ASN A 202 -13.36 -4.14 19.62
C ASN A 202 -14.33 -2.96 19.48
N LEU A 203 -14.41 -2.35 18.31
CA LEU A 203 -15.22 -1.14 18.07
C LEU A 203 -16.55 -1.43 17.37
N GLY A 204 -16.92 -2.70 17.20
CA GLY A 204 -18.19 -3.06 16.57
C GLY A 204 -18.24 -2.85 15.05
N ALA A 205 -17.09 -2.79 14.39
CA ALA A 205 -17.02 -2.57 12.94
C ALA A 205 -17.58 -3.75 12.12
N VAL A 206 -17.51 -4.97 12.66
CA VAL A 206 -17.99 -6.18 11.99
C VAL A 206 -19.52 -6.19 11.92
N GLY A 207 -20.04 -6.40 10.73
CA GLY A 207 -21.50 -6.38 10.46
C GLY A 207 -22.06 -4.99 10.17
N MET A 208 -21.22 -3.93 10.21
CA MET A 208 -21.67 -2.58 9.86
C MET A 208 -21.43 -2.28 8.37
N PRO A 209 -22.32 -1.53 7.72
CA PRO A 209 -22.06 -0.97 6.40
C PRO A 209 -20.85 -0.06 6.41
N LEU A 210 -19.99 -0.20 5.39
CA LEU A 210 -18.74 0.58 5.29
C LEU A 210 -18.97 2.09 5.33
N VAL A 211 -20.03 2.57 4.67
CA VAL A 211 -20.37 4.00 4.61
C VAL A 211 -20.64 4.56 6.01
N LEU A 212 -21.43 3.86 6.81
CA LEU A 212 -21.74 4.29 8.19
C LEU A 212 -20.49 4.20 9.09
N LEU A 213 -19.67 3.17 8.87
CA LEU A 213 -18.45 3.00 9.65
C LEU A 213 -17.47 4.17 9.44
N VAL A 214 -17.32 4.64 8.21
CA VAL A 214 -16.38 5.73 7.87
C VAL A 214 -16.91 7.10 8.32
N GLU A 215 -18.23 7.30 8.43
CA GLU A 215 -18.81 8.52 9.01
C GLU A 215 -18.52 8.64 10.51
N ASP A 216 -18.64 7.53 11.25
CA ASP A 216 -18.52 7.52 12.70
C ASP A 216 -17.07 7.30 13.19
N TRP A 217 -16.23 6.63 12.41
CA TRP A 217 -14.92 6.17 12.83
C TRP A 217 -13.83 6.43 11.80
N ASP A 218 -12.68 6.96 12.28
CA ASP A 218 -11.46 7.02 11.47
C ASP A 218 -10.70 5.69 11.58
N LEU A 219 -10.82 4.83 10.57
CA LEU A 219 -10.13 3.53 10.51
C LEU A 219 -8.60 3.69 10.44
N CYS A 220 -8.12 4.89 10.08
CA CYS A 220 -6.70 5.19 10.01
C CYS A 220 -6.09 5.69 11.33
N LEU A 221 -6.89 5.86 12.37
CA LEU A 221 -6.44 6.46 13.64
C LEU A 221 -5.31 5.66 14.31
N SER A 222 -5.36 4.33 14.26
CA SER A 222 -4.32 3.47 14.84
C SER A 222 -3.00 3.59 14.09
N VAL A 223 -3.04 3.69 12.77
CA VAL A 223 -1.86 3.87 11.91
C VAL A 223 -1.24 5.24 12.12
N ARG A 224 -2.06 6.29 12.22
CA ARG A 224 -1.60 7.66 12.53
C ARG A 224 -0.92 7.74 13.89
N ARG A 225 -1.52 7.17 14.94
CA ARG A 225 -0.92 7.17 16.30
C ARG A 225 0.44 6.47 16.34
N THR A 226 0.59 5.33 15.66
CA THR A 226 1.88 4.63 15.61
C THR A 226 2.94 5.44 14.88
N THR A 227 2.63 6.06 13.75
CA THR A 227 3.57 6.94 13.03
C THR A 227 3.96 8.16 13.86
N ASP A 228 3.01 8.80 14.55
CA ASP A 228 3.29 9.94 15.41
C ASP A 228 4.22 9.59 16.57
N VAL A 229 3.99 8.46 17.24
CA VAL A 229 4.86 7.98 18.32
C VAL A 229 6.26 7.67 17.81
N VAL A 230 6.39 6.99 16.66
CA VAL A 230 7.69 6.69 16.06
C VAL A 230 8.43 7.98 15.69
N MET A 231 7.74 8.96 15.09
CA MET A 231 8.32 10.27 14.79
C MET A 231 8.80 11.01 16.05
N LEU A 232 7.98 11.03 17.10
CA LEU A 232 8.35 11.66 18.36
C LEU A 232 9.58 10.98 19.00
N VAL A 233 9.63 9.66 19.01
CA VAL A 233 10.77 8.91 19.56
C VAL A 233 12.04 9.18 18.73
N THR A 234 11.96 9.16 17.42
CA THR A 234 13.11 9.44 16.55
C THR A 234 13.62 10.87 16.70
N MET A 235 12.71 11.86 16.78
CA MET A 235 13.08 13.25 17.07
C MET A 235 13.76 13.40 18.43
N PHE A 236 13.21 12.75 19.48
CA PHE A 236 13.79 12.79 20.83
C PHE A 236 15.21 12.20 20.86
N LEU A 237 15.42 11.06 20.20
CA LEU A 237 16.75 10.44 20.09
C LEU A 237 17.72 11.33 19.34
N TRP A 238 17.27 11.96 18.26
CA TRP A 238 18.10 12.89 17.48
C TRP A 238 18.51 14.11 18.30
N PHE A 239 17.58 14.77 18.99
CA PHE A 239 17.88 15.90 19.88
C PHE A 239 18.82 15.50 21.02
N SER A 240 18.62 14.35 21.64
CA SER A 240 19.48 13.84 22.70
C SER A 240 20.92 13.66 22.21
N MET A 241 21.08 13.15 21.00
CA MET A 241 22.40 12.98 20.36
C MET A 241 23.08 14.32 20.07
N VAL A 242 22.32 15.30 19.55
CA VAL A 242 22.84 16.66 19.28
C VAL A 242 23.26 17.35 20.58
N ILE A 243 22.43 17.27 21.63
CA ILE A 243 22.76 17.84 22.94
C ILE A 243 24.02 17.18 23.51
N SER A 244 24.13 15.86 23.45
CA SER A 244 25.31 15.13 23.93
C SER A 244 26.58 15.56 23.18
N TYR A 245 26.46 15.74 21.85
CA TYR A 245 27.55 16.24 21.04
C TYR A 245 27.98 17.65 21.47
N LEU A 246 27.02 18.57 21.64
CA LEU A 246 27.31 19.95 22.05
C LEU A 246 27.96 20.00 23.43
N VAL A 247 27.47 19.19 24.38
CA VAL A 247 28.06 19.11 25.71
C VAL A 247 29.50 18.59 25.64
N CYS A 248 29.75 17.55 24.85
CA CYS A 248 31.09 17.01 24.65
C CYS A 248 32.03 18.05 24.00
N TYR A 249 31.56 18.74 22.96
CA TYR A 249 32.28 19.79 22.26
C TYR A 249 32.64 20.97 23.19
N ILE A 250 31.68 21.43 24.01
CA ILE A 250 31.90 22.53 24.97
C ILE A 250 32.95 22.10 26.01
N ARG A 251 32.87 20.86 26.54
CA ARG A 251 33.86 20.35 27.50
C ARG A 251 35.28 20.31 26.90
N GLN A 252 35.40 19.82 25.67
CA GLN A 252 36.69 19.78 24.96
C GLN A 252 37.28 21.16 24.78
N ASN A 253 36.49 22.13 24.31
CA ASN A 253 36.93 23.51 24.16
C ASN A 253 37.36 24.15 25.49
N GLN A 254 36.65 23.85 26.60
CA GLN A 254 37.04 24.36 27.91
C GLN A 254 38.35 23.76 28.42
N GLU A 255 38.57 22.47 28.18
CA GLU A 255 39.85 21.82 28.53
C GLU A 255 41.02 22.37 27.72
N ASP A 256 40.83 22.61 26.41
CA ASP A 256 41.88 23.17 25.56
C ASP A 256 42.19 24.60 25.94
N ALA A 257 41.20 25.43 26.25
CA ALA A 257 41.39 26.78 26.76
C ALA A 257 42.14 26.78 28.10
N ARG A 258 41.84 25.87 29.00
CA ARG A 258 42.53 25.71 30.28
C ARG A 258 43.99 25.32 30.07
N ARG A 259 44.31 24.36 29.22
CA ARG A 259 45.66 23.94 28.89
C ARG A 259 46.47 25.11 28.31
N HIS A 260 45.84 25.89 27.42
CA HIS A 260 46.49 27.07 26.83
C HIS A 260 46.82 28.13 27.89
N MET A 261 45.94 28.35 28.85
CA MET A 261 46.19 29.28 29.99
C MET A 261 47.31 28.77 30.89
N GLU A 262 47.39 27.48 31.18
CA GLU A 262 48.46 26.89 31.97
C GLU A 262 49.82 27.01 31.26
N TYR A 263 49.84 26.78 29.93
CA TYR A 263 51.03 26.98 29.13
C TYR A 263 51.52 28.42 29.16
N LEU A 264 50.66 29.43 29.03
CA LEU A 264 51.02 30.84 29.10
C LEU A 264 51.56 31.22 30.49
N LYS A 265 51.01 30.69 31.59
CA LYS A 265 51.52 30.89 32.95
C LYS A 265 52.93 30.30 33.11
N SER A 266 53.18 29.12 32.56
CA SER A 266 54.52 28.51 32.62
C SER A 266 55.60 29.33 31.90
N LEU A 267 55.25 29.95 30.77
CA LEU A 267 56.17 30.82 30.02
C LEU A 267 56.52 32.10 30.82
N GLN A 268 55.53 32.69 31.52
CA GLN A 268 55.78 33.86 32.38
C GLN A 268 56.71 33.56 33.55
N SER A 269 56.61 32.35 34.13
CA SER A 269 57.47 31.94 35.27
C SER A 269 58.95 31.67 34.87
N HIS A 270 59.25 31.48 33.57
CA HIS A 270 60.62 31.30 33.07
C HIS A 270 61.29 32.58 32.64
N GLN A 271 60.63 33.76 32.72
CA GLN A 271 61.16 35.05 32.37
C GLN A 271 61.61 35.91 33.58
N VAL A 272 61.51 35.36 34.79
CA VAL A 272 62.02 35.93 36.03
C VAL A 272 63.24 35.09 36.48
#